data_31e7340b6c2e94ceee77ad7343df3da9
#
_entry.id   31e7340b6c2e94ceee77ad7343df3da9
#
_cell.length_a   1.000
_cell.length_b   1.000
_cell.length_c   1.000
_cell.angle_alpha   90.00
_cell.angle_beta   90.00
_cell.angle_gamma   90.00
#
_symmetry.space_group_name_H-M   'P 1'
#
loop_
_entity.id
_entity.type
_entity.pdbx_description
1 polymer ?
#
loop_
_entity_poly.entity_id
_entity_poly.type
_entity_poly.pdbx_seq_one_letter_code
_entity_poly.pdbx_strand_id
1 'polypeptide(L)'
;TDLPKISANEKSIDNLFLLEDGTYAIVDYESVYKWISKIKYLNYIARVMEKYYKEDESFNLRLIVIYTGDVDYAESDLETACFTLHTEQAFLVHIDGETALHGIQEKLQSGLSLDNDDLMKLVILPLTVPGSEGKQKMLETVVELAEQLQDEEQRIFILSGVIVASDKFID
;
A
#
# COMPACT_ATOMS: atom_id res chain seq x y z
N THR A 1 -2.25 -12.69 -17.44
CA THR A 1 -2.70 -12.28 -16.11
C THR A 1 -3.35 -10.92 -16.27
N ASP A 2 -4.67 -10.89 -16.37
CA ASP A 2 -5.39 -9.63 -16.55
C ASP A 2 -5.37 -8.86 -15.22
N LEU A 3 -4.74 -7.69 -15.24
CA LEU A 3 -4.87 -6.71 -14.16
C LEU A 3 -6.35 -6.33 -13.99
N PRO A 4 -6.86 -6.19 -12.75
CA PRO A 4 -8.23 -5.80 -12.52
C PRO A 4 -8.50 -4.45 -13.19
N LYS A 5 -9.51 -4.39 -14.08
CA LYS A 5 -9.93 -3.13 -14.70
C LYS A 5 -10.49 -2.20 -13.61
N ILE A 6 -9.78 -1.11 -13.36
CA ILE A 6 -10.28 -0.02 -12.52
C ILE A 6 -11.39 0.67 -13.30
N SER A 7 -12.64 0.40 -12.94
CA SER A 7 -13.78 1.17 -13.45
C SER A 7 -14.07 2.32 -12.48
N ALA A 8 -13.89 3.53 -12.94
CA ALA A 8 -14.23 4.75 -12.19
C ALA A 8 -15.75 4.90 -12.07
N ASN A 9 -16.35 4.20 -11.12
CA ASN A 9 -17.71 4.47 -10.65
C ASN A 9 -17.61 4.95 -9.20
N GLU A 10 -18.23 6.06 -8.88
CA GLU A 10 -18.27 6.73 -7.56
C GLU A 10 -18.71 5.86 -6.35
N LYS A 11 -18.88 4.56 -6.57
CA LYS A 11 -19.22 3.53 -5.56
C LYS A 11 -18.26 2.34 -5.56
N SER A 12 -17.14 2.39 -6.29
CA SER A 12 -16.16 1.31 -6.28
C SER A 12 -15.33 1.36 -4.99
N ILE A 13 -15.06 0.19 -4.44
CA ILE A 13 -14.04 0.04 -3.41
C ILE A 13 -12.73 0.02 -4.18
N ASP A 14 -11.98 1.11 -4.10
CA ASP A 14 -10.85 1.39 -4.98
C ASP A 14 -9.68 0.39 -4.83
N ASN A 15 -9.66 -0.41 -3.76
CA ASN A 15 -8.58 -1.32 -3.44
C ASN A 15 -9.09 -2.70 -2.98
N LEU A 16 -9.97 -3.32 -3.76
CA LEU A 16 -10.41 -4.70 -3.56
C LEU A 16 -9.62 -5.64 -4.46
N PHE A 17 -8.97 -6.62 -3.88
CA PHE A 17 -8.17 -7.64 -4.56
C PHE A 17 -8.80 -9.01 -4.34
N LEU A 18 -8.71 -9.88 -5.35
CA LEU A 18 -8.96 -11.31 -5.22
C LEU A 18 -7.59 -12.01 -5.21
N LEU A 19 -7.29 -12.66 -4.09
CA LEU A 19 -6.03 -13.39 -3.91
C LEU A 19 -6.09 -14.77 -4.57
N GLU A 20 -4.93 -15.41 -4.76
CA GLU A 20 -4.83 -16.71 -5.43
C GLU A 20 -5.59 -17.83 -4.71
N ASP A 21 -5.74 -17.72 -3.39
CA ASP A 21 -6.50 -18.66 -2.56
C ASP A 21 -8.03 -18.43 -2.58
N GLY A 22 -8.50 -17.47 -3.37
CA GLY A 22 -9.91 -17.10 -3.45
C GLY A 22 -10.37 -16.12 -2.36
N THR A 23 -9.49 -15.67 -1.48
CA THR A 23 -9.79 -14.66 -0.45
C THR A 23 -9.93 -13.27 -1.08
N TYR A 24 -10.97 -12.52 -0.73
CA TYR A 24 -11.05 -11.09 -1.02
C TYR A 24 -10.23 -10.30 0.00
N ALA A 25 -9.49 -9.31 -0.45
CA ALA A 25 -8.73 -8.41 0.41
C ALA A 25 -9.07 -6.96 0.08
N ILE A 26 -9.62 -6.24 1.06
CA ILE A 26 -9.73 -4.78 1.02
C ILE A 26 -8.40 -4.24 1.56
N VAL A 27 -7.69 -3.43 0.77
CA VAL A 27 -6.44 -2.78 1.19
C VAL A 27 -6.66 -1.28 1.24
N ASP A 28 -6.46 -0.66 2.38
CA ASP A 28 -6.56 0.79 2.53
C ASP A 28 -5.24 1.37 3.01
N TYR A 29 -4.97 2.64 2.66
CA TYR A 29 -3.75 3.34 3.00
C TYR A 29 -4.09 4.58 3.82
N GLU A 30 -3.46 4.76 4.97
CA GLU A 30 -3.73 5.87 5.88
C GLU A 30 -2.42 6.54 6.33
N SER A 31 -2.38 7.88 6.23
CA SER A 31 -1.29 8.70 6.77
C SER A 31 -1.56 9.22 8.18
N VAL A 32 -2.78 9.04 8.67
CA VAL A 32 -3.22 9.44 10.01
C VAL A 32 -4.15 8.38 10.57
N TYR A 33 -3.89 7.91 11.77
CA TYR A 33 -4.85 7.06 12.46
C TYR A 33 -6.06 7.87 12.94
N LYS A 34 -7.25 7.47 12.51
CA LYS A 34 -8.54 8.00 12.99
C LYS A 34 -9.45 6.84 13.35
N TRP A 35 -9.92 6.80 14.58
CA TRP A 35 -10.86 5.76 15.03
C TRP A 35 -12.10 5.67 14.12
N ILE A 36 -12.60 6.82 13.64
CA ILE A 36 -13.79 6.90 12.79
C ILE A 36 -13.59 6.19 11.41
N SER A 37 -12.35 5.96 10.98
CA SER A 37 -12.06 5.19 9.76
C SER A 37 -12.61 3.77 9.83
N LYS A 38 -12.78 3.20 11.03
CA LYS A 38 -13.40 1.88 11.21
C LYS A 38 -14.85 1.83 10.73
N ILE A 39 -15.58 2.94 10.81
CA ILE A 39 -16.94 3.05 10.24
C ILE A 39 -16.89 3.01 8.70
N LYS A 40 -15.89 3.65 8.09
CA LYS A 40 -15.63 3.55 6.64
C LYS A 40 -15.40 2.09 6.25
N TYR A 41 -14.59 1.37 7.00
CA TYR A 41 -14.27 -0.04 6.73
C TYR A 41 -15.49 -0.96 6.85
N LEU A 42 -16.35 -0.76 7.83
CA LEU A 42 -17.62 -1.50 7.94
C LEU A 42 -18.49 -1.30 6.68
N ASN A 43 -18.56 -0.08 6.16
CA ASN A 43 -19.26 0.19 4.92
C ASN A 43 -18.63 -0.52 3.72
N TYR A 44 -17.30 -0.60 3.65
CA TYR A 44 -16.61 -1.32 2.58
C TYR A 44 -16.90 -2.83 2.66
N ILE A 45 -16.78 -3.41 3.85
CA ILE A 45 -17.09 -4.82 4.10
C ILE A 45 -18.52 -5.14 3.69
N ALA A 46 -19.50 -4.33 4.13
CA ALA A 46 -20.91 -4.55 3.79
C ALA A 46 -21.14 -4.54 2.27
N ARG A 47 -20.53 -3.63 1.54
CA ARG A 47 -20.64 -3.56 0.07
C ARG A 47 -19.99 -4.74 -0.64
N VAL A 48 -18.83 -5.21 -0.15
CA VAL A 48 -18.17 -6.39 -0.70
C VAL A 48 -19.03 -7.63 -0.46
N MET A 49 -19.55 -7.79 0.76
CA MET A 49 -20.43 -8.89 1.08
C MET A 49 -21.70 -8.86 0.24
N GLU A 50 -22.37 -7.72 0.11
CA GLU A 50 -23.59 -7.58 -0.71
C GLU A 50 -23.36 -8.01 -2.17
N LYS A 51 -22.16 -7.75 -2.69
CA LYS A 51 -21.84 -8.02 -4.09
C LYS A 51 -21.32 -9.44 -4.36
N TYR A 52 -20.54 -9.99 -3.43
CA TYR A 52 -19.76 -11.20 -3.69
C TYR A 52 -20.10 -12.38 -2.79
N TYR A 53 -20.82 -12.15 -1.66
CA TYR A 53 -21.24 -13.24 -0.80
C TYR A 53 -22.31 -14.10 -1.49
N LYS A 54 -22.11 -15.41 -1.47
CA LYS A 54 -23.07 -16.40 -1.94
C LYS A 54 -23.20 -17.49 -0.88
N GLU A 55 -24.42 -17.89 -0.57
CA GLU A 55 -24.71 -18.83 0.51
C GLU A 55 -24.06 -20.22 0.31
N ASP A 56 -23.89 -20.64 -0.95
CA ASP A 56 -23.37 -21.96 -1.30
C ASP A 56 -21.85 -22.00 -1.55
N GLU A 57 -21.16 -20.87 -1.41
CA GLU A 57 -19.72 -20.76 -1.64
C GLU A 57 -19.00 -20.29 -0.37
N SER A 58 -17.79 -20.81 -0.14
CA SER A 58 -16.94 -20.27 0.94
C SER A 58 -16.55 -18.83 0.60
N PHE A 59 -16.89 -17.89 1.47
CA PHE A 59 -16.53 -16.50 1.33
C PHE A 59 -15.54 -16.12 2.44
N ASN A 60 -14.38 -15.62 2.04
CA ASN A 60 -13.38 -15.12 2.96
C ASN A 60 -12.99 -13.69 2.58
N LEU A 61 -12.91 -12.81 3.57
CA LEU A 61 -12.63 -11.40 3.39
C LEU A 61 -11.63 -10.90 4.44
N ARG A 62 -10.55 -10.30 3.98
CA ARG A 62 -9.55 -9.64 4.81
C ARG A 62 -9.64 -8.13 4.64
N LEU A 63 -9.41 -7.41 5.73
CA LEU A 63 -9.23 -5.96 5.72
C LEU A 63 -7.81 -5.65 6.17
N ILE A 64 -7.04 -5.06 5.27
CA ILE A 64 -5.63 -4.72 5.48
C ILE A 64 -5.51 -3.20 5.43
N VAL A 65 -4.93 -2.61 6.47
CA VAL A 65 -4.66 -1.17 6.55
C VAL A 65 -3.15 -0.95 6.59
N ILE A 66 -2.64 -0.21 5.62
CA ILE A 66 -1.22 0.12 5.51
C ILE A 66 -1.06 1.57 5.97
N TYR A 67 -0.32 1.77 7.06
CA TYR A 67 -0.01 3.08 7.61
C TYR A 67 1.34 3.58 7.10
N THR A 68 1.36 4.85 6.66
CA THR A 68 2.62 5.52 6.26
C THR A 68 3.50 5.79 7.49
N GLY A 69 4.72 6.26 7.26
CA GLY A 69 5.71 6.55 8.30
C GLY A 69 5.30 7.55 9.38
N ASP A 70 4.14 8.20 9.22
CA ASP A 70 3.59 9.12 10.22
C ASP A 70 2.81 8.42 11.34
N VAL A 71 2.53 7.12 11.19
CA VAL A 71 1.76 6.33 12.15
C VAL A 71 2.59 5.13 12.59
N ASP A 72 2.88 5.05 13.87
CA ASP A 72 3.63 3.96 14.50
C ASP A 72 2.73 2.98 15.27
N TYR A 73 1.49 3.39 15.54
CA TYR A 73 0.50 2.59 16.26
C TYR A 73 -0.93 2.94 15.84
N ALA A 74 -1.77 1.92 15.77
CA ALA A 74 -3.22 2.06 15.62
C ALA A 74 -3.93 0.86 16.30
N GLU A 75 -5.12 1.08 16.86
CA GLU A 75 -5.93 -0.04 17.35
C GLU A 75 -6.42 -0.88 16.17
N SER A 76 -6.19 -2.21 16.23
CA SER A 76 -6.65 -3.13 15.20
C SER A 76 -8.15 -3.37 15.24
N ASP A 77 -8.74 -3.45 16.43
CA ASP A 77 -10.08 -3.96 16.62
C ASP A 77 -11.10 -2.87 16.95
N LEU A 78 -12.32 -3.11 16.53
CA LEU A 78 -13.51 -2.41 17.01
C LEU A 78 -14.45 -3.47 17.57
N GLU A 79 -14.58 -3.51 18.87
CA GLU A 79 -15.45 -4.44 19.57
C GLU A 79 -16.78 -3.80 19.97
N THR A 80 -17.85 -4.51 19.73
CA THR A 80 -19.21 -4.17 20.18
C THR A 80 -19.89 -5.43 20.72
N ALA A 81 -21.06 -5.29 21.34
CA ALA A 81 -21.81 -6.45 21.82
C ALA A 81 -22.31 -7.38 20.71
N CYS A 82 -22.37 -6.94 19.46
CA CYS A 82 -22.96 -7.68 18.35
C CYS A 82 -21.95 -8.13 17.30
N PHE A 83 -20.74 -7.53 17.25
CA PHE A 83 -19.68 -7.93 16.31
C PHE A 83 -18.32 -7.41 16.76
N THR A 84 -17.27 -8.01 16.22
CA THR A 84 -15.90 -7.50 16.25
C THR A 84 -15.44 -7.26 14.82
N LEU A 85 -14.95 -6.04 14.53
CA LEU A 85 -14.20 -5.76 13.33
C LEU A 85 -12.71 -5.90 13.64
N HIS A 86 -12.03 -6.78 12.94
CA HIS A 86 -10.58 -6.93 13.00
C HIS A 86 -9.92 -6.33 11.76
N THR A 87 -8.86 -5.54 11.93
CA THR A 87 -8.03 -5.01 10.84
C THR A 87 -6.63 -5.59 10.93
N GLU A 88 -6.17 -6.20 9.84
CA GLU A 88 -4.75 -6.51 9.70
C GLU A 88 -4.01 -5.21 9.40
N GLN A 89 -2.85 -5.01 10.03
CA GLN A 89 -2.15 -3.73 9.97
C GLN A 89 -0.70 -3.90 9.55
N ALA A 90 -0.24 -3.01 8.67
CA ALA A 90 1.16 -2.88 8.33
C ALA A 90 1.59 -1.42 8.56
N PHE A 91 2.71 -1.23 9.25
CA PHE A 91 3.26 0.10 9.57
C PHE A 91 4.56 0.30 8.80
N LEU A 92 4.56 1.19 7.83
CA LEU A 92 5.73 1.43 7.00
C LEU A 92 6.88 2.08 7.77
N VAL A 93 6.60 2.76 8.87
CA VAL A 93 7.64 3.31 9.78
C VAL A 93 8.56 2.23 10.37
N HIS A 94 8.11 0.98 10.44
CA HIS A 94 8.92 -0.14 10.94
C HIS A 94 9.85 -0.74 9.85
N ILE A 95 9.76 -0.28 8.63
CA ILE A 95 10.68 -0.66 7.55
C ILE A 95 11.93 0.20 7.69
N ASP A 96 13.09 -0.45 7.78
CA ASP A 96 14.38 0.24 7.71
C ASP A 96 14.65 0.69 6.27
N GLY A 97 14.12 1.88 5.95
CA GLY A 97 14.22 2.46 4.63
C GLY A 97 15.65 2.81 4.23
N GLU A 98 16.50 3.19 5.18
CA GLU A 98 17.90 3.50 4.89
C GLU A 98 18.68 2.26 4.50
N THR A 99 18.55 1.16 5.24
CA THR A 99 19.18 -0.12 4.87
C THR A 99 18.66 -0.65 3.54
N ALA A 100 17.36 -0.55 3.29
CA ALA A 100 16.77 -0.96 2.02
C ALA A 100 17.32 -0.13 0.84
N LEU A 101 17.38 1.19 0.99
CA LEU A 101 17.94 2.11 0.01
C LEU A 101 19.41 1.80 -0.29
N HIS A 102 20.22 1.62 0.77
CA HIS A 102 21.65 1.30 0.64
C HIS A 102 21.87 -0.01 -0.11
N GLY A 103 21.11 -1.06 0.20
CA GLY A 103 21.21 -2.34 -0.51
C GLY A 103 20.87 -2.23 -2.01
N ILE A 104 19.90 -1.40 -2.38
CA ILE A 104 19.57 -1.14 -3.78
C ILE A 104 20.70 -0.36 -4.46
N GLN A 105 21.25 0.66 -3.81
CA GLN A 105 22.39 1.41 -4.33
C GLN A 105 23.61 0.56 -4.56
N GLU A 106 23.94 -0.37 -3.65
CA GLU A 106 25.03 -1.33 -3.81
C GLU A 106 24.81 -2.26 -5.01
N LYS A 107 23.57 -2.77 -5.21
CA LYS A 107 23.22 -3.57 -6.39
C LYS A 107 23.51 -2.80 -7.68
N LEU A 108 23.04 -1.55 -7.78
CA LEU A 108 23.25 -0.71 -8.95
C LEU A 108 24.73 -0.41 -9.21
N GLN A 109 25.50 -0.06 -8.16
CA GLN A 109 26.94 0.19 -8.28
C GLN A 109 27.72 -1.04 -8.73
N SER A 110 27.25 -2.24 -8.34
CA SER A 110 27.83 -3.52 -8.74
C SER A 110 27.39 -3.99 -10.14
N GLY A 111 26.55 -3.21 -10.83
CA GLY A 111 26.02 -3.56 -12.14
C GLY A 111 24.99 -4.72 -12.12
N LEU A 112 24.41 -5.00 -10.95
CA LEU A 112 23.35 -5.99 -10.80
C LEU A 112 22.00 -5.40 -11.20
N SER A 113 21.14 -6.23 -11.81
CA SER A 113 19.77 -5.84 -12.11
C SER A 113 18.90 -5.82 -10.85
N LEU A 114 17.94 -4.89 -10.80
CA LEU A 114 16.93 -4.87 -9.76
C LEU A 114 15.84 -5.91 -10.06
N ASP A 115 15.37 -6.59 -9.03
CA ASP A 115 14.21 -7.45 -9.12
C ASP A 115 12.90 -6.70 -8.77
N ASN A 116 11.76 -7.36 -8.90
CA ASN A 116 10.46 -6.73 -8.62
C ASN A 116 10.31 -6.27 -7.17
N ASP A 117 10.94 -6.95 -6.23
CA ASP A 117 10.93 -6.57 -4.82
C ASP A 117 11.71 -5.28 -4.58
N ASP A 118 12.87 -5.13 -5.22
CA ASP A 118 13.66 -3.89 -5.20
C ASP A 118 12.87 -2.71 -5.79
N LEU A 119 12.17 -2.94 -6.93
CA LEU A 119 11.36 -1.89 -7.57
C LEU A 119 10.20 -1.47 -6.67
N MET A 120 9.51 -2.41 -6.05
CA MET A 120 8.43 -2.12 -5.12
C MET A 120 8.94 -1.40 -3.87
N LYS A 121 10.11 -1.79 -3.34
CA LYS A 121 10.76 -1.08 -2.23
C LYS A 121 11.01 0.37 -2.59
N LEU A 122 11.57 0.67 -3.76
CA LEU A 122 11.81 2.05 -4.20
C LEU A 122 10.50 2.87 -4.23
N VAL A 123 9.40 2.31 -4.69
CA VAL A 123 8.10 3.01 -4.73
C VAL A 123 7.59 3.36 -3.33
N ILE A 124 7.77 2.46 -2.35
CA ILE A 124 7.24 2.68 -0.98
C ILE A 124 8.20 3.44 -0.06
N LEU A 125 9.50 3.52 -0.36
CA LEU A 125 10.50 4.15 0.50
C LEU A 125 10.11 5.57 0.97
N PRO A 126 9.59 6.48 0.13
CA PRO A 126 9.16 7.79 0.60
C PRO A 126 8.07 7.73 1.67
N LEU A 127 7.26 6.68 1.67
CA LEU A 127 6.16 6.49 2.62
C LEU A 127 6.61 5.88 3.96
N THR A 128 7.84 5.38 4.06
CA THR A 128 8.41 4.82 5.30
C THR A 128 8.89 5.91 6.27
N VAL A 129 9.13 7.12 5.77
CA VAL A 129 9.70 8.23 6.52
C VAL A 129 8.59 9.12 7.08
N PRO A 130 8.67 9.54 8.36
CA PRO A 130 7.70 10.47 8.93
C PRO A 130 7.93 11.91 8.45
N GLY A 131 6.85 12.67 8.40
CA GLY A 131 6.87 14.08 8.06
C GLY A 131 7.09 14.40 6.59
N SER A 132 6.53 15.51 6.15
CA SER A 132 6.53 15.94 4.74
C SER A 132 7.95 16.17 4.19
N GLU A 133 8.80 16.83 4.97
CA GLU A 133 10.19 17.13 4.57
C GLU A 133 11.01 15.83 4.39
N GLY A 134 10.86 14.87 5.32
CA GLY A 134 11.56 13.57 5.22
C GLY A 134 11.12 12.78 4.00
N LYS A 135 9.81 12.71 3.76
CA LYS A 135 9.23 12.06 2.58
C LYS A 135 9.72 12.69 1.28
N GLN A 136 9.71 14.03 1.21
CA GLN A 136 10.17 14.77 0.04
C GLN A 136 11.64 14.47 -0.27
N LYS A 137 12.51 14.49 0.73
CA LYS A 137 13.92 14.15 0.56
C LYS A 137 14.13 12.71 0.09
N MET A 138 13.42 11.76 0.66
CA MET A 138 13.49 10.35 0.24
C MET A 138 12.98 10.19 -1.20
N LEU A 139 11.90 10.88 -1.55
CA LEU A 139 11.34 10.90 -2.90
C LEU A 139 12.36 11.42 -3.92
N GLU A 140 13.03 12.53 -3.64
CA GLU A 140 14.08 13.07 -4.51
C GLU A 140 15.21 12.05 -4.72
N THR A 141 15.65 11.38 -3.66
CA THR A 141 16.66 10.33 -3.74
C THR A 141 16.20 9.15 -4.61
N VAL A 142 14.96 8.72 -4.47
CA VAL A 142 14.39 7.63 -5.30
C VAL A 142 14.29 8.02 -6.76
N VAL A 143 13.87 9.25 -7.06
CA VAL A 143 13.83 9.78 -8.44
C VAL A 143 15.22 9.80 -9.06
N GLU A 144 16.23 10.32 -8.35
CA GLU A 144 17.61 10.33 -8.82
C GLU A 144 18.16 8.92 -9.10
N LEU A 145 17.79 7.93 -8.30
CA LEU A 145 18.16 6.54 -8.55
C LEU A 145 17.43 5.95 -9.76
N ALA A 146 16.13 6.24 -9.90
CA ALA A 146 15.35 5.77 -11.04
C ALA A 146 15.90 6.31 -12.38
N GLU A 147 16.37 7.55 -12.40
CA GLU A 147 17.00 8.16 -13.58
C GLU A 147 18.31 7.47 -14.01
N GLN A 148 18.99 6.79 -13.11
CA GLN A 148 20.22 6.04 -13.40
C GLN A 148 19.94 4.65 -14.02
N LEU A 149 18.71 4.16 -13.96
CA LEU A 149 18.35 2.85 -14.50
C LEU A 149 18.41 2.83 -16.03
N GLN A 150 19.07 1.81 -16.57
CA GLN A 150 19.16 1.59 -18.02
C GLN A 150 17.84 1.03 -18.58
N ASP A 151 17.11 0.27 -17.77
CA ASP A 151 15.83 -0.34 -18.14
C ASP A 151 14.72 0.71 -18.07
N GLU A 152 14.16 1.04 -19.24
CA GLU A 152 13.10 2.05 -19.35
C GLU A 152 11.79 1.62 -18.70
N GLU A 153 11.45 0.33 -18.74
CA GLU A 153 10.21 -0.17 -18.11
C GLU A 153 10.30 -0.07 -16.59
N GLN A 154 11.43 -0.46 -16.01
CA GLN A 154 11.69 -0.33 -14.57
C GLN A 154 11.67 1.15 -14.13
N ARG A 155 12.31 2.02 -14.91
CA ARG A 155 12.31 3.48 -14.63
C ARG A 155 10.91 4.05 -14.63
N ILE A 156 10.10 3.74 -15.65
CA ILE A 156 8.71 4.20 -15.76
C ILE A 156 7.87 3.65 -14.60
N PHE A 157 8.06 2.38 -14.24
CA PHE A 157 7.34 1.76 -13.12
C PHE A 157 7.59 2.53 -11.82
N ILE A 158 8.86 2.79 -11.47
CA ILE A 158 9.22 3.51 -10.23
C ILE A 158 8.66 4.93 -10.26
N LEU A 159 8.92 5.69 -11.32
CA LEU A 159 8.48 7.09 -11.40
C LEU A 159 6.96 7.22 -11.35
N SER A 160 6.23 6.34 -12.04
CA SER A 160 4.77 6.33 -11.98
C SER A 160 4.25 5.97 -10.58
N GLY A 161 4.84 4.98 -9.93
CA GLY A 161 4.48 4.57 -8.57
C GLY A 161 4.73 5.69 -7.55
N VAL A 162 5.88 6.35 -7.66
CA VAL A 162 6.27 7.47 -6.78
C VAL A 162 5.37 8.69 -6.99
N ILE A 163 4.97 9.01 -8.22
CA ILE A 163 4.01 10.09 -8.49
C ILE A 163 2.66 9.81 -7.82
N VAL A 164 2.14 8.59 -7.98
CA VAL A 164 0.86 8.21 -7.33
C VAL A 164 0.97 8.27 -5.81
N ALA A 165 2.09 7.80 -5.24
CA ALA A 165 2.31 7.83 -3.80
C ALA A 165 2.45 9.28 -3.29
N SER A 166 3.15 10.16 -4.02
CA SER A 166 3.32 11.56 -3.62
C SER A 166 2.02 12.34 -3.69
N ASP A 167 1.24 12.21 -4.74
CA ASP A 167 -0.06 12.87 -4.89
C ASP A 167 -1.04 12.53 -3.75
N LYS A 168 -0.93 11.34 -3.20
CA LYS A 168 -1.84 10.88 -2.14
C LYS A 168 -1.33 11.17 -0.72
N PHE A 169 -0.03 11.19 -0.48
CA PHE A 169 0.56 11.15 0.87
C PHE A 169 1.63 12.20 1.17
N ILE A 170 2.04 12.99 0.18
CA ILE A 170 3.06 14.02 0.33
C ILE A 170 2.46 15.35 -0.14
N ASP A 171 2.00 16.18 0.82
CA ASP A 171 1.53 17.54 0.58
C ASP A 171 2.67 18.55 0.65
#